data_d7d4d12bd78e19965ecf21995545fa9c
#
_entry.id   d7d4d12bd78e19965ecf21995545fa9c
#
_cell.length_a   1.000
_cell.length_b   1.000
_cell.length_c   1.000
_cell.angle_alpha   90.00
_cell.angle_beta   90.00
_cell.angle_gamma   90.00
#
_symmetry.space_group_name_H-M   'P 1'
#
loop_
_entity.id
_entity.type
_entity.pdbx_description
1 polymer ?
#
loop_
_entity_poly.entity_id
_entity_poly.type
_entity_poly.pdbx_seq_one_letter_code
_entity_poly.pdbx_strand_id
1 'polypeptide(L)'
;VTYFDAAGTTGAAKTEGSTATFVNSDDPAVKDIAQYGFKMIERVGGQMISEVNQELATREIAHAVGIMHLKGLELPKPVAGKPTVTAIKRTSLMLRDPRNAPDAADSAALDKIHTQLMADESPDKMLVQKVERAGQPVEWRVYRPIAASQSCLACHGDPATFRPGVKAALDLLYPEDKAVEYGAKEWRGVIRVSLTAPVAAK
;
A
#
# COMPACT_ATOMS: atom_id res chain seq x y z
N VAL A 1 11.42 19.89 -7.08
CA VAL A 1 10.10 19.28 -6.86
C VAL A 1 9.40 20.11 -5.81
N THR A 2 8.35 20.82 -6.20
CA THR A 2 7.56 21.68 -5.30
C THR A 2 6.55 20.78 -4.57
N TYR A 3 6.76 20.59 -3.27
CA TYR A 3 5.81 19.91 -2.39
C TYR A 3 4.79 20.93 -1.86
N PHE A 4 3.52 20.54 -1.84
CA PHE A 4 2.45 21.35 -1.27
C PHE A 4 2.53 21.37 0.25
N ASP A 5 2.37 22.55 0.85
CA ASP A 5 2.23 22.75 2.29
C ASP A 5 0.98 22.03 2.81
N ALA A 6 1.16 21.12 3.75
CA ALA A 6 0.08 20.51 4.52
C ALA A 6 0.23 20.89 5.99
N ALA A 7 -0.68 21.73 6.48
CA ALA A 7 -0.82 22.05 7.89
C ALA A 7 -1.15 20.80 8.69
N GLY A 8 -0.33 20.49 9.71
CA GLY A 8 -0.50 19.35 10.57
C GLY A 8 -1.78 19.41 11.39
N THR A 9 -2.58 18.37 11.26
CA THR A 9 -3.66 18.05 12.20
C THR A 9 -3.74 16.54 12.38
N THR A 10 -3.52 16.08 13.60
CA THR A 10 -3.92 14.75 14.09
C THR A 10 -5.44 14.70 14.14
N GLY A 11 -6.09 14.58 12.98
CA GLY A 11 -7.54 14.54 12.84
C GLY A 11 -7.99 13.23 12.21
N ALA A 12 -9.11 12.69 12.70
CA ALA A 12 -9.80 11.60 12.04
C ALA A 12 -10.19 12.04 10.62
N ALA A 13 -9.77 11.29 9.61
CA ALA A 13 -10.19 11.54 8.23
C ALA A 13 -11.67 11.20 8.11
N LYS A 14 -12.50 12.21 7.81
CA LYS A 14 -13.95 12.07 7.62
C LYS A 14 -14.28 12.23 6.15
N THR A 15 -14.95 11.22 5.61
CA THR A 15 -15.80 11.35 4.42
C THR A 15 -17.24 11.22 4.87
N GLU A 16 -18.22 11.72 4.09
CA GLU A 16 -19.64 11.59 4.45
C GLU A 16 -19.95 10.14 4.83
N GLY A 17 -20.33 9.93 6.11
CA GLY A 17 -20.71 8.63 6.66
C GLY A 17 -19.58 7.66 7.03
N SER A 18 -18.30 8.07 6.98
CA SER A 18 -17.15 7.23 7.39
C SER A 18 -16.19 7.98 8.29
N THR A 19 -15.72 7.32 9.35
CA THR A 19 -14.67 7.85 10.24
C THR A 19 -13.51 6.86 10.29
N ALA A 20 -12.29 7.33 10.07
CA ALA A 20 -11.07 6.55 10.21
C ALA A 20 -10.22 7.15 11.34
N THR A 21 -9.87 6.35 12.33
CA THR A 21 -9.10 6.77 13.51
C THR A 21 -7.86 5.89 13.65
N PHE A 22 -6.69 6.49 13.83
CA PHE A 22 -5.49 5.74 14.18
C PHE A 22 -5.62 5.16 15.59
N VAL A 23 -5.17 3.92 15.72
CA VAL A 23 -5.18 3.19 16.98
C VAL A 23 -3.79 2.64 17.27
N ASN A 24 -3.49 2.47 18.57
CA ASN A 24 -2.25 1.86 18.98
C ASN A 24 -2.25 0.36 18.63
N SER A 25 -1.31 -0.08 17.81
CA SER A 25 -1.17 -1.49 17.42
C SER A 25 -0.83 -2.44 18.57
N ASP A 26 -0.32 -1.91 19.68
CA ASP A 26 0.03 -2.68 20.88
C ASP A 26 -1.13 -2.76 21.91
N ASP A 27 -2.23 -2.05 21.64
CA ASP A 27 -3.44 -2.18 22.46
C ASP A 27 -3.91 -3.65 22.44
N PRO A 28 -4.11 -4.29 23.60
CA PRO A 28 -4.57 -5.67 23.69
C PRO A 28 -5.83 -5.98 22.86
N ALA A 29 -6.74 -5.02 22.73
CA ALA A 29 -7.97 -5.17 21.94
C ALA A 29 -7.74 -5.17 20.42
N VAL A 30 -6.58 -4.67 19.98
CA VAL A 30 -6.25 -4.46 18.55
C VAL A 30 -5.09 -5.35 18.10
N LYS A 31 -4.22 -5.76 19.02
CA LYS A 31 -2.95 -6.42 18.74
C LYS A 31 -3.07 -7.63 17.82
N ASP A 32 -4.02 -8.51 18.08
CA ASP A 32 -4.15 -9.75 17.29
C ASP A 32 -4.55 -9.46 15.85
N ILE A 33 -5.47 -8.50 15.63
CA ILE A 33 -5.90 -8.12 14.27
C ILE A 33 -4.80 -7.35 13.55
N ALA A 34 -4.07 -6.48 14.26
CA ALA A 34 -2.92 -5.75 13.73
C ALA A 34 -1.81 -6.69 13.28
N GLN A 35 -1.42 -7.65 14.10
CA GLN A 35 -0.39 -8.63 13.79
C GLN A 35 -0.83 -9.55 12.63
N TYR A 36 -2.09 -9.96 12.60
CA TYR A 36 -2.62 -10.76 11.51
C TYR A 36 -2.55 -10.00 10.19
N GLY A 37 -2.99 -8.74 10.15
CA GLY A 37 -2.90 -7.88 8.97
C GLY A 37 -1.46 -7.66 8.53
N PHE A 38 -0.55 -7.41 9.47
CA PHE A 38 0.87 -7.23 9.16
C PHE A 38 1.50 -8.47 8.52
N LYS A 39 1.22 -9.68 9.06
CA LYS A 39 1.67 -10.95 8.44
C LYS A 39 1.13 -11.14 7.02
N MET A 40 -0.11 -10.72 6.76
CA MET A 40 -0.68 -10.76 5.41
C MET A 40 0.06 -9.81 4.48
N ILE A 41 0.42 -8.61 4.93
CA ILE A 41 1.20 -7.67 4.14
C ILE A 41 2.59 -8.23 3.81
N GLU A 42 3.27 -8.84 4.78
CA GLU A 42 4.59 -9.47 4.56
C GLU A 42 4.52 -10.58 3.52
N ARG A 43 3.50 -11.42 3.60
CA ARG A 43 3.28 -12.49 2.62
C ARG A 43 3.07 -11.94 1.22
N VAL A 44 2.15 -10.97 1.07
CA VAL A 44 1.84 -10.35 -0.22
C VAL A 44 3.03 -9.59 -0.79
N GLY A 45 3.72 -8.80 0.05
CA GLY A 45 4.92 -8.06 -0.35
C GLY A 45 6.04 -8.98 -0.80
N GLY A 46 6.26 -10.09 -0.10
CA GLY A 46 7.24 -11.10 -0.48
C GLY A 46 6.93 -11.78 -1.81
N GLN A 47 5.67 -12.14 -2.03
CA GLN A 47 5.22 -12.70 -3.31
C GLN A 47 5.45 -11.72 -4.46
N MET A 48 5.05 -10.46 -4.31
CA MET A 48 5.26 -9.42 -5.32
C MET A 48 6.73 -9.25 -5.69
N ILE A 49 7.62 -9.16 -4.70
CA ILE A 49 9.06 -9.01 -4.95
C ILE A 49 9.62 -10.24 -5.68
N SER A 50 9.19 -11.44 -5.27
CA SER A 50 9.59 -12.68 -5.93
C SER A 50 9.15 -12.72 -7.40
N GLU A 51 7.91 -12.38 -7.68
CA GLU A 51 7.37 -12.31 -9.05
C GLU A 51 8.09 -11.29 -9.91
N VAL A 52 8.33 -10.07 -9.38
CA VAL A 52 9.14 -9.05 -10.07
C VAL A 52 10.52 -9.59 -10.43
N ASN A 53 11.23 -10.16 -9.45
CA ASN A 53 12.57 -10.66 -9.69
C ASN A 53 12.58 -11.81 -10.72
N GLN A 54 11.59 -12.67 -10.69
CA GLN A 54 11.45 -13.76 -11.65
C GLN A 54 11.21 -13.23 -13.07
N GLU A 55 10.29 -12.27 -13.23
CA GLU A 55 10.02 -11.68 -14.55
C GLU A 55 11.22 -10.89 -15.08
N LEU A 56 11.90 -10.13 -14.23
CA LEU A 56 13.13 -9.42 -14.62
C LEU A 56 14.28 -10.36 -15.06
N ALA A 57 14.31 -11.58 -14.52
CA ALA A 57 15.34 -12.57 -14.86
C ALA A 57 15.01 -13.37 -16.13
N THR A 58 13.74 -13.54 -16.48
CA THR A 58 13.34 -14.58 -17.45
C THR A 58 12.73 -14.03 -18.74
N ARG A 59 12.29 -12.75 -18.81
CA ARG A 59 11.48 -12.25 -19.92
C ARG A 59 11.77 -10.84 -20.39
N GLU A 60 11.11 -10.48 -21.49
CA GLU A 60 11.03 -9.11 -21.95
C GLU A 60 10.31 -8.25 -20.92
N ILE A 61 10.97 -7.22 -20.44
CA ILE A 61 10.51 -6.36 -19.36
C ILE A 61 9.18 -5.66 -19.70
N ALA A 62 8.93 -5.39 -20.99
CA ALA A 62 7.64 -4.88 -21.44
C ALA A 62 6.47 -5.79 -21.04
N HIS A 63 6.65 -7.11 -21.03
CA HIS A 63 5.67 -8.08 -20.57
C HIS A 63 5.51 -8.03 -19.03
N ALA A 64 6.63 -7.85 -18.31
CA ALA A 64 6.62 -7.71 -16.85
C ALA A 64 5.79 -6.51 -16.39
N VAL A 65 5.81 -5.38 -17.10
CA VAL A 65 5.00 -4.19 -16.81
C VAL A 65 3.50 -4.53 -16.82
N GLY A 66 3.05 -5.35 -17.77
CA GLY A 66 1.64 -5.77 -17.86
C GLY A 66 1.19 -6.71 -16.74
N ILE A 67 2.09 -7.56 -16.22
CA ILE A 67 1.80 -8.53 -15.15
C ILE A 67 1.81 -7.87 -13.77
N MET A 68 2.61 -6.81 -13.59
CA MET A 68 2.75 -6.10 -12.32
C MET A 68 1.50 -5.29 -11.90
N HIS A 69 0.52 -5.28 -12.71
CA HIS A 69 -0.85 -5.03 -12.32
C HIS A 69 -1.21 -6.02 -11.21
N LEU A 70 -1.72 -5.57 -10.07
CA LEU A 70 -2.23 -6.43 -8.98
C LEU A 70 -3.34 -7.39 -9.48
N LYS A 71 -3.15 -7.94 -10.67
CA LYS A 71 -4.05 -8.88 -11.29
C LYS A 71 -4.01 -10.16 -10.47
N GLY A 72 -5.01 -10.28 -9.59
CA GLY A 72 -5.27 -11.54 -8.94
C GLY A 72 -4.51 -11.80 -7.64
N LEU A 73 -4.26 -10.79 -6.81
CA LEU A 73 -4.11 -11.09 -5.39
C LEU A 73 -5.44 -11.68 -4.92
N GLU A 74 -5.54 -13.00 -5.03
CA GLU A 74 -6.66 -13.71 -4.44
C GLU A 74 -6.66 -13.44 -2.94
N LEU A 75 -7.79 -12.94 -2.44
CA LEU A 75 -7.96 -12.78 -1.01
C LEU A 75 -7.88 -14.17 -0.35
N PRO A 76 -7.17 -14.29 0.78
CA PRO A 76 -7.12 -15.54 1.49
C PRO A 76 -8.53 -15.96 1.90
N LYS A 77 -8.83 -17.25 1.78
CA LYS A 77 -10.12 -17.80 2.23
C LYS A 77 -10.30 -17.52 3.73
N PRO A 78 -11.51 -17.15 4.16
CA PRO A 78 -11.79 -16.96 5.58
C PRO A 78 -11.48 -18.23 6.39
N VAL A 79 -10.86 -18.05 7.55
CA VAL A 79 -10.55 -19.12 8.49
C VAL A 79 -11.34 -18.87 9.79
N ALA A 80 -12.05 -19.87 10.27
CA ALA A 80 -12.82 -19.76 11.51
C ALA A 80 -11.96 -19.25 12.68
N GLY A 81 -12.46 -18.32 13.46
CA GLY A 81 -11.76 -17.72 14.60
C GLY A 81 -10.59 -16.79 14.23
N LYS A 82 -10.38 -16.49 12.93
CA LYS A 82 -9.37 -15.52 12.48
C LYS A 82 -10.04 -14.30 11.86
N PRO A 83 -9.38 -13.12 11.87
CA PRO A 83 -9.84 -11.97 11.11
C PRO A 83 -10.00 -12.32 9.64
N THR A 84 -11.04 -11.77 9.01
CA THR A 84 -11.27 -11.97 7.57
C THR A 84 -10.64 -10.83 6.78
N VAL A 85 -9.79 -11.16 5.83
CA VAL A 85 -9.24 -10.18 4.87
C VAL A 85 -10.32 -9.82 3.86
N THR A 86 -10.68 -8.55 3.78
CA THR A 86 -11.72 -8.04 2.89
C THR A 86 -11.17 -7.29 1.68
N ALA A 87 -9.96 -6.74 1.80
CA ALA A 87 -9.26 -6.09 0.70
C ALA A 87 -7.76 -6.04 0.92
N ILE A 88 -7.01 -6.04 -0.17
CA ILE A 88 -5.58 -5.73 -0.18
C ILE A 88 -5.37 -4.65 -1.23
N LYS A 89 -4.64 -3.60 -0.88
CA LYS A 89 -4.39 -2.47 -1.77
C LYS A 89 -2.97 -1.97 -1.61
N ARG A 90 -2.38 -1.57 -2.71
CA ARG A 90 -1.15 -0.78 -2.73
C ARG A 90 -1.50 0.64 -3.15
N THR A 91 -1.12 1.63 -2.37
CA THR A 91 -1.38 3.03 -2.68
C THR A 91 -0.17 3.92 -2.36
N SER A 92 -0.17 5.13 -2.89
CA SER A 92 0.99 6.03 -2.87
C SER A 92 0.54 7.45 -3.19
N LEU A 93 1.36 8.43 -2.85
CA LEU A 93 1.20 9.82 -3.32
C LEU A 93 1.53 9.96 -4.82
N MET A 94 2.49 9.17 -5.31
CA MET A 94 2.88 9.13 -6.73
C MET A 94 2.31 7.88 -7.38
N LEU A 95 1.17 8.03 -8.04
CA LEU A 95 0.43 6.92 -8.64
C LEU A 95 0.97 6.55 -10.01
N ARG A 96 1.05 5.23 -10.28
CA ARG A 96 1.13 4.68 -11.63
C ARG A 96 -0.26 4.36 -12.17
N ASP A 97 -1.01 3.64 -11.39
CA ASP A 97 -2.36 3.16 -11.74
C ASP A 97 -3.41 3.93 -10.94
N PRO A 98 -4.31 4.68 -11.60
CA PRO A 98 -5.38 5.43 -10.93
C PRO A 98 -6.28 4.57 -10.05
N ARG A 99 -6.42 3.27 -10.34
CA ARG A 99 -7.20 2.32 -9.51
C ARG A 99 -6.62 2.15 -8.11
N ASN A 100 -5.35 2.48 -7.93
CA ASN A 100 -4.68 2.48 -6.64
C ASN A 100 -4.77 3.83 -5.91
N ALA A 101 -5.59 4.77 -6.38
CA ALA A 101 -5.76 6.07 -5.74
C ALA A 101 -6.19 5.91 -4.27
N PRO A 102 -5.59 6.67 -3.34
CA PRO A 102 -5.95 6.59 -1.93
C PRO A 102 -7.38 7.12 -1.72
N ASP A 103 -8.14 6.45 -0.85
CA ASP A 103 -9.31 7.06 -0.25
C ASP A 103 -8.90 7.96 0.94
N ALA A 104 -9.86 8.62 1.60
CA ALA A 104 -9.56 9.55 2.69
C ALA A 104 -8.78 8.90 3.85
N ALA A 105 -9.08 7.64 4.18
CA ALA A 105 -8.37 6.91 5.23
C ALA A 105 -6.96 6.52 4.78
N ASP A 106 -6.80 6.10 3.52
CA ASP A 106 -5.50 5.84 2.92
C ASP A 106 -4.65 7.13 2.87
N SER A 107 -5.25 8.26 2.48
CA SER A 107 -4.57 9.56 2.45
C SER A 107 -4.03 9.95 3.82
N ALA A 108 -4.85 9.84 4.87
CA ALA A 108 -4.40 10.11 6.23
C ALA A 108 -3.21 9.23 6.67
N ALA A 109 -3.16 7.97 6.23
CA ALA A 109 -2.03 7.09 6.52
C ALA A 109 -0.77 7.50 5.74
N LEU A 110 -0.92 7.88 4.47
CA LEU A 110 0.19 8.38 3.63
C LEU A 110 0.72 9.70 4.17
N ASP A 111 -0.16 10.63 4.56
CA ASP A 111 0.22 11.94 5.11
C ASP A 111 0.98 11.80 6.43
N LYS A 112 0.55 10.87 7.30
CA LYS A 112 1.26 10.61 8.56
C LYS A 112 2.69 10.11 8.30
N ILE A 113 2.87 9.16 7.39
CA ILE A 113 4.19 8.63 7.02
C ILE A 113 5.05 9.74 6.39
N HIS A 114 4.46 10.51 5.46
CA HIS A 114 5.16 11.61 4.81
C HIS A 114 5.63 12.66 5.81
N THR A 115 4.79 13.02 6.79
CA THR A 115 5.15 13.97 7.85
C THR A 115 6.33 13.47 8.68
N GLN A 116 6.36 12.19 9.04
CA GLN A 116 7.50 11.59 9.75
C GLN A 116 8.78 11.67 8.92
N LEU A 117 8.72 11.34 7.64
CA LEU A 117 9.87 11.42 6.73
C LEU A 117 10.38 12.85 6.54
N MET A 118 9.47 13.84 6.46
CA MET A 118 9.84 15.25 6.34
C MET A 118 10.48 15.80 7.62
N ALA A 119 10.18 15.20 8.77
CA ALA A 119 10.82 15.49 10.06
C ALA A 119 12.13 14.71 10.27
N ASP A 120 12.64 14.01 9.25
CA ASP A 120 13.81 13.12 9.31
C ASP A 120 13.66 11.99 10.36
N GLU A 121 12.42 11.58 10.59
CA GLU A 121 12.07 10.47 11.47
C GLU A 121 11.93 9.17 10.67
N SER A 122 12.24 8.05 11.31
CA SER A 122 11.90 6.75 10.75
C SER A 122 10.38 6.55 10.80
N PRO A 123 9.72 6.25 9.68
CA PRO A 123 8.28 6.05 9.69
C PRO A 123 7.89 4.82 10.52
N ASP A 124 6.71 4.88 11.12
CA ASP A 124 6.13 3.73 11.83
C ASP A 124 6.14 2.48 10.93
N LYS A 125 6.66 1.38 11.45
CA LYS A 125 6.73 0.11 10.69
C LYS A 125 5.34 -0.41 10.32
N MET A 126 4.34 -0.03 11.10
CA MET A 126 2.94 -0.42 10.94
C MET A 126 2.04 0.69 11.46
N LEU A 127 1.05 1.07 10.66
CA LEU A 127 -0.07 1.91 11.10
C LEU A 127 -1.34 1.07 11.13
N VAL A 128 -2.20 1.34 12.10
CA VAL A 128 -3.51 0.70 12.19
C VAL A 128 -4.58 1.77 12.29
N GLN A 129 -5.63 1.63 11.49
CA GLN A 129 -6.82 2.47 11.57
C GLN A 129 -8.05 1.59 11.84
N LYS A 130 -8.91 2.10 12.71
CA LYS A 130 -10.30 1.67 12.86
C LYS A 130 -11.15 2.52 11.94
N VAL A 131 -11.85 1.88 11.00
CA VAL A 131 -12.75 2.55 10.06
C VAL A 131 -14.18 2.14 10.36
N GLU A 132 -15.00 3.13 10.69
CA GLU A 132 -16.40 2.95 11.08
C GLU A 132 -17.31 3.59 10.02
N ARG A 133 -18.30 2.83 9.57
CA ARG A 133 -19.36 3.27 8.64
C ARG A 133 -20.71 2.88 9.22
N ALA A 134 -21.70 3.78 9.09
CA ALA A 134 -23.04 3.50 9.58
C ALA A 134 -23.59 2.21 8.94
N GLY A 135 -24.10 1.32 9.80
CA GLY A 135 -24.72 0.06 9.36
C GLY A 135 -23.75 -1.01 8.81
N GLN A 136 -22.45 -0.82 8.91
CA GLN A 136 -21.46 -1.79 8.46
C GLN A 136 -20.59 -2.30 9.62
N PRO A 137 -20.06 -3.52 9.53
CA PRO A 137 -19.05 -3.99 10.47
C PRO A 137 -17.84 -3.06 10.49
N VAL A 138 -17.19 -2.93 11.64
CA VAL A 138 -15.93 -2.21 11.77
C VAL A 138 -14.90 -2.83 10.83
N GLU A 139 -14.31 -1.99 9.99
CA GLU A 139 -13.16 -2.34 9.16
C GLU A 139 -11.88 -1.93 9.89
N TRP A 140 -10.91 -2.82 9.96
CA TRP A 140 -9.57 -2.54 10.44
C TRP A 140 -8.64 -2.45 9.24
N ARG A 141 -7.88 -1.38 9.13
CA ARG A 141 -6.88 -1.20 8.09
C ARG A 141 -5.49 -1.23 8.68
N VAL A 142 -4.69 -2.17 8.24
CA VAL A 142 -3.28 -2.27 8.60
C VAL A 142 -2.46 -1.82 7.41
N TYR A 143 -1.52 -0.91 7.64
CA TYR A 143 -0.65 -0.35 6.62
C TYR A 143 0.80 -0.64 6.96
N ARG A 144 1.59 -0.93 5.95
CA ARG A 144 3.05 -1.03 6.03
C ARG A 144 3.67 -0.14 4.98
N PRO A 145 4.59 0.79 5.36
CA PRO A 145 5.41 1.52 4.41
C PRO A 145 6.25 0.57 3.55
N ILE A 146 6.36 0.89 2.28
CA ILE A 146 7.23 0.17 1.34
C ILE A 146 8.25 1.14 0.76
N ALA A 147 9.51 0.69 0.69
CA ALA A 147 10.60 1.38 0.04
C ALA A 147 10.92 0.72 -1.31
N ALA A 148 11.39 1.50 -2.27
CA ALA A 148 11.85 0.99 -3.54
C ALA A 148 13.13 0.17 -3.36
N SER A 149 13.10 -1.11 -3.71
CA SER A 149 14.30 -1.94 -3.81
C SER A 149 15.02 -1.69 -5.12
N GLN A 150 16.26 -2.18 -5.26
CA GLN A 150 17.01 -2.04 -6.50
C GLN A 150 16.26 -2.61 -7.72
N SER A 151 15.54 -3.72 -7.56
CA SER A 151 14.74 -4.30 -8.64
C SER A 151 13.52 -3.43 -9.01
N CYS A 152 12.98 -2.65 -8.08
CA CYS A 152 11.87 -1.74 -8.36
C CYS A 152 12.28 -0.63 -9.33
N LEU A 153 13.55 -0.21 -9.31
CA LEU A 153 14.07 0.88 -10.14
C LEU A 153 14.06 0.54 -11.62
N ALA A 154 13.98 -0.73 -12.00
CA ALA A 154 13.85 -1.14 -13.40
C ALA A 154 12.63 -0.52 -14.11
N CYS A 155 11.59 -0.13 -13.32
CA CYS A 155 10.38 0.48 -13.83
C CYS A 155 9.95 1.72 -13.01
N HIS A 156 10.61 2.02 -11.89
CA HIS A 156 10.28 3.14 -11.01
C HIS A 156 11.45 4.12 -10.83
N GLY A 157 12.64 3.80 -11.36
CA GLY A 157 13.81 4.69 -11.35
C GLY A 157 13.74 5.79 -12.41
N ASP A 158 14.91 6.29 -12.80
CA ASP A 158 15.04 7.28 -13.86
C ASP A 158 14.62 6.67 -15.23
N PRO A 159 13.60 7.24 -15.89
CA PRO A 159 13.14 6.75 -17.20
C PRO A 159 14.22 6.73 -18.28
N ALA A 160 15.26 7.59 -18.18
CA ALA A 160 16.38 7.60 -19.12
C ALA A 160 17.24 6.34 -19.02
N THR A 161 17.18 5.61 -17.92
CA THR A 161 17.95 4.40 -17.64
C THR A 161 17.16 3.10 -17.90
N PHE A 162 15.90 3.21 -18.26
CA PHE A 162 15.05 2.04 -18.50
C PHE A 162 15.57 1.20 -19.67
N ARG A 163 15.45 -0.11 -19.54
CA ARG A 163 15.74 -1.02 -20.67
C ARG A 163 14.80 -0.74 -21.84
N PRO A 164 15.23 -1.01 -23.08
CA PRO A 164 14.37 -0.83 -24.26
C PRO A 164 12.99 -1.47 -24.07
N GLY A 165 11.94 -0.75 -24.47
CA GLY A 165 10.55 -1.20 -24.39
C GLY A 165 9.84 -0.93 -23.05
N VAL A 166 10.56 -0.75 -21.93
CA VAL A 166 9.91 -0.46 -20.62
C VAL A 166 9.14 0.85 -20.68
N LYS A 167 9.80 1.93 -21.11
CA LYS A 167 9.14 3.25 -21.19
C LYS A 167 7.93 3.21 -22.11
N ALA A 168 8.05 2.61 -23.29
CA ALA A 168 6.94 2.50 -24.23
C ALA A 168 5.77 1.70 -23.67
N ALA A 169 6.03 0.61 -22.93
CA ALA A 169 5.00 -0.17 -22.27
C ALA A 169 4.32 0.62 -21.11
N LEU A 170 5.09 1.40 -20.35
CA LEU A 170 4.55 2.25 -19.31
C LEU A 170 3.69 3.37 -19.89
N ASP A 171 4.16 4.08 -20.91
CA ASP A 171 3.42 5.16 -21.58
C ASP A 171 2.08 4.64 -22.17
N LEU A 172 2.09 3.42 -22.70
CA LEU A 172 0.90 2.79 -23.27
C LEU A 172 -0.13 2.38 -22.19
N LEU A 173 0.34 1.78 -21.09
CA LEU A 173 -0.54 1.22 -20.06
C LEU A 173 -0.92 2.25 -19.00
N TYR A 174 -0.06 3.24 -18.78
CA TYR A 174 -0.18 4.23 -17.72
C TYR A 174 0.19 5.62 -18.22
N PRO A 175 -0.61 6.25 -19.09
CA PRO A 175 -0.29 7.54 -19.72
C PRO A 175 -0.10 8.69 -18.71
N GLU A 176 -0.63 8.54 -17.49
CA GLU A 176 -0.50 9.51 -16.40
C GLU A 176 0.42 9.03 -15.28
N ASP A 177 1.38 8.14 -15.60
CA ASP A 177 2.30 7.56 -14.62
C ASP A 177 3.14 8.64 -13.92
N LYS A 178 2.99 8.73 -12.60
CA LYS A 178 3.79 9.60 -11.72
C LYS A 178 4.80 8.81 -10.89
N ALA A 179 4.83 7.49 -11.02
CA ALA A 179 5.60 6.61 -10.17
C ALA A 179 6.97 6.26 -10.78
N VAL A 180 7.71 7.29 -11.15
CA VAL A 180 9.08 7.22 -11.71
C VAL A 180 10.02 8.09 -10.88
N GLU A 181 11.32 8.08 -11.21
CA GLU A 181 12.37 8.89 -10.59
C GLU A 181 12.65 8.54 -9.10
N TYR A 182 12.30 7.33 -8.67
CA TYR A 182 12.65 6.88 -7.32
C TYR A 182 14.12 6.46 -7.23
N GLY A 183 14.73 6.79 -6.08
CA GLY A 183 15.99 6.22 -5.63
C GLY A 183 15.81 4.90 -4.87
N ALA A 184 16.91 4.13 -4.74
CA ALA A 184 16.92 2.94 -3.91
C ALA A 184 16.68 3.31 -2.44
N LYS A 185 15.83 2.53 -1.76
CA LYS A 185 15.36 2.75 -0.37
C LYS A 185 14.42 3.95 -0.19
N GLU A 186 14.13 4.70 -1.22
CA GLU A 186 13.16 5.79 -1.15
C GLU A 186 11.76 5.24 -0.89
N TRP A 187 10.99 5.94 -0.08
CA TRP A 187 9.62 5.56 0.24
C TRP A 187 8.72 5.63 -1.00
N ARG A 188 8.09 4.48 -1.32
CA ARG A 188 7.28 4.32 -2.53
C ARG A 188 5.78 4.41 -2.25
N GLY A 189 5.36 4.26 -1.01
CA GLY A 189 3.96 4.22 -0.60
C GLY A 189 3.71 3.17 0.48
N VAL A 190 2.52 2.60 0.48
CA VAL A 190 2.10 1.59 1.46
C VAL A 190 1.43 0.39 0.80
N ILE A 191 1.52 -0.78 1.45
CA ILE A 191 0.57 -1.88 1.27
C ILE A 191 -0.42 -1.80 2.42
N ARG A 192 -1.72 -1.86 2.10
CA ARG A 192 -2.83 -1.91 3.06
C ARG A 192 -3.53 -3.26 2.98
N VAL A 193 -3.85 -3.81 4.13
CA VAL A 193 -4.80 -4.92 4.27
C VAL A 193 -6.00 -4.43 5.08
N SER A 194 -7.19 -4.65 4.55
CA SER A 194 -8.46 -4.41 5.25
C SER A 194 -8.97 -5.71 5.85
N LEU A 195 -9.46 -5.62 7.07
CA LEU A 195 -9.87 -6.77 7.88
C LEU A 195 -11.19 -6.47 8.59
N THR A 196 -12.00 -7.51 8.76
CA THR A 196 -13.07 -7.51 9.76
C THR A 196 -12.69 -8.45 10.91
N ALA A 197 -13.24 -8.19 12.10
CA ALA A 197 -13.06 -9.07 13.24
C ALA A 197 -13.52 -10.50 12.92
N PRO A 198 -13.00 -11.52 13.63
CA PRO A 198 -13.46 -12.89 13.47
C PRO A 198 -14.97 -12.98 13.65
N VAL A 199 -15.63 -13.70 12.76
CA VAL A 199 -17.02 -14.12 12.99
C VAL A 199 -17.00 -15.18 14.09
N ALA A 200 -17.82 -15.00 15.13
CA ALA A 200 -17.96 -16.01 16.18
C ALA A 200 -18.30 -17.36 15.53
N ALA A 201 -17.56 -18.41 15.90
CA ALA A 201 -17.94 -19.75 15.52
C ALA A 201 -19.32 -20.05 16.11
N LYS A 202 -20.28 -20.42 15.25
CA LYS A 202 -21.60 -20.90 15.69
C LYS A 202 -21.46 -22.24 16.35
#